data_132f4818934d0d192bc83fb8dbd1f54e
#
_entry.id   132f4818934d0d192bc83fb8dbd1f54e
#
_cell.length_a   1.000
_cell.length_b   1.000
_cell.length_c   1.000
_cell.angle_alpha   90.00
_cell.angle_beta   90.00
_cell.angle_gamma   90.00
#
_symmetry.space_group_name_H-M   'P 1'
#
loop_
_entity.id
_entity.type
_entity.pdbx_description
1 polymer ?
#
loop_
_entity_poly.entity_id
_entity_poly.type
_entity_poly.pdbx_seq_one_letter_code
_entity_poly.pdbx_strand_id
1 'polypeptide(L)'
;MNADTINQAYLFLIFLLNGIFIGITFDIFRILRKSFNTPNFITYIEDILFWIISALIVMYSLFVFNNGQFRAYIFIGILLGIAIYMLFFSKIIINISVKIILFIKKIVLFGLKIIAYPINLVYKFINIILIKPIIKISTNFYNSIAKFKKKFYNSKRKDKKQEILQNKEGF
;
A
#
# COMPACT_ATOMS: atom_id res chain seq x y z
N MET A 1 41.96 -31.42 -25.92
CA MET A 1 41.23 -30.25 -25.42
C MET A 1 42.11 -29.63 -24.35
N ASN A 2 42.59 -28.41 -24.53
CA ASN A 2 43.56 -27.79 -23.64
C ASN A 2 42.92 -27.46 -22.29
N ALA A 3 43.67 -27.63 -21.20
CA ALA A 3 43.17 -27.35 -19.83
C ALA A 3 42.58 -25.95 -19.69
N ASP A 4 43.11 -24.96 -20.43
CA ASP A 4 42.62 -23.60 -20.46
C ASP A 4 41.22 -23.47 -21.07
N THR A 5 40.89 -24.28 -22.08
CA THR A 5 39.55 -24.26 -22.71
C THR A 5 38.49 -24.87 -21.81
N ILE A 6 38.83 -25.88 -21.05
CA ILE A 6 37.93 -26.51 -20.06
C ILE A 6 37.66 -25.51 -18.93
N ASN A 7 38.68 -24.81 -18.47
CA ASN A 7 38.54 -23.78 -17.44
C ASN A 7 37.65 -22.63 -17.91
N GLN A 8 37.79 -22.15 -19.15
CA GLN A 8 36.95 -21.10 -19.70
C GLN A 8 35.49 -21.53 -19.85
N ALA A 9 35.22 -22.78 -20.27
CA ALA A 9 33.86 -23.30 -20.36
C ALA A 9 33.20 -23.42 -18.97
N TYR A 10 33.95 -23.87 -17.98
CA TYR A 10 33.48 -23.94 -16.59
C TYR A 10 33.11 -22.56 -16.03
N LEU A 11 33.99 -21.58 -16.21
CA LEU A 11 33.75 -20.21 -15.80
C LEU A 11 32.53 -19.60 -16.52
N PHE A 12 32.38 -19.85 -17.81
CA PHE A 12 31.23 -19.43 -18.59
C PHE A 12 29.91 -19.96 -17.99
N LEU A 13 29.86 -21.23 -17.61
CA LEU A 13 28.70 -21.86 -16.96
C LEU A 13 28.39 -21.21 -15.61
N ILE A 14 29.40 -20.89 -14.79
CA ILE A 14 29.21 -20.19 -13.52
C ILE A 14 28.58 -18.81 -13.75
N PHE A 15 29.09 -18.04 -14.70
CA PHE A 15 28.54 -16.71 -14.98
C PHE A 15 27.17 -16.76 -15.67
N LEU A 16 26.87 -17.82 -16.40
CA LEU A 16 25.52 -18.09 -16.90
C LEU A 16 24.54 -18.35 -15.74
N LEU A 17 24.92 -19.13 -14.75
CA LEU A 17 24.13 -19.33 -13.52
C LEU A 17 23.96 -18.02 -12.76
N ASN A 18 24.99 -17.20 -12.64
CA ASN A 18 24.87 -15.86 -12.06
C ASN A 18 23.81 -14.99 -12.78
N GLY A 19 23.79 -15.06 -14.11
CA GLY A 19 22.76 -14.39 -14.92
C GLY A 19 21.35 -14.87 -14.55
N ILE A 20 21.17 -16.17 -14.34
CA ILE A 20 19.87 -16.74 -13.87
C ILE A 20 19.53 -16.20 -12.49
N PHE A 21 20.46 -16.16 -11.53
CA PHE A 21 20.24 -15.61 -10.20
C PHE A 21 19.87 -14.14 -10.23
N ILE A 22 20.50 -13.33 -11.08
CA ILE A 22 20.14 -11.93 -11.29
C ILE A 22 18.72 -11.83 -11.84
N GLY A 23 18.32 -12.68 -12.79
CA GLY A 23 16.97 -12.74 -13.32
C GLY A 23 15.94 -13.09 -12.24
N ILE A 24 16.22 -14.05 -11.37
CA ILE A 24 15.38 -14.40 -10.22
C ILE A 24 15.25 -13.20 -9.28
N THR A 25 16.35 -12.54 -8.95
CA THR A 25 16.35 -11.35 -8.08
C THR A 25 15.47 -10.25 -8.68
N PHE A 26 15.57 -10.00 -9.99
CA PHE A 26 14.69 -9.04 -10.67
C PHE A 26 13.22 -9.41 -10.55
N ASP A 27 12.88 -10.68 -10.72
CA ASP A 27 11.49 -11.13 -10.61
C ASP A 27 10.94 -11.03 -9.19
N ILE A 28 11.77 -11.19 -8.14
CA ILE A 28 11.36 -10.96 -6.75
C ILE A 28 10.84 -9.53 -6.59
N PHE A 29 11.58 -8.52 -7.00
CA PHE A 29 11.14 -7.12 -6.94
C PHE A 29 9.91 -6.86 -7.82
N ARG A 30 9.84 -7.47 -8.98
CA ARG A 30 8.68 -7.38 -9.87
C ARG A 30 7.42 -8.01 -9.28
N ILE A 31 7.54 -9.11 -8.54
CA ILE A 31 6.44 -9.77 -7.82
C ILE A 31 5.96 -8.88 -6.68
N LEU A 32 6.87 -8.27 -5.92
CA LEU A 32 6.52 -7.31 -4.85
C LEU A 32 5.70 -6.15 -5.40
N ARG A 33 6.16 -5.50 -6.48
CA ARG A 33 5.43 -4.43 -7.15
C ARG A 33 4.03 -4.83 -7.63
N LYS A 34 3.87 -6.03 -8.17
CA LYS A 34 2.56 -6.53 -8.64
C LYS A 34 1.62 -6.91 -7.50
N SER A 35 2.16 -7.29 -6.36
CA SER A 35 1.38 -7.79 -5.21
C SER A 35 0.98 -6.67 -4.25
N PHE A 36 1.78 -5.62 -4.16
CA PHE A 36 1.55 -4.47 -3.30
C PHE A 36 1.47 -3.21 -4.16
N ASN A 37 0.51 -2.33 -3.85
CA ASN A 37 0.41 -1.01 -4.49
C ASN A 37 1.49 -0.10 -3.89
N THR A 38 2.73 -0.23 -4.39
CA THR A 38 3.87 0.55 -3.89
C THR A 38 3.87 1.95 -4.50
N PRO A 39 4.03 3.01 -3.70
CA PRO A 39 4.22 4.37 -4.22
C PRO A 39 5.54 4.46 -5.00
N ASN A 40 5.62 5.39 -5.94
CA ASN A 40 6.76 5.56 -6.85
C ASN A 40 8.12 5.64 -6.13
N PHE A 41 8.16 6.27 -4.95
CA PHE A 41 9.38 6.39 -4.15
C PHE A 41 9.95 5.03 -3.72
N ILE A 42 9.10 4.09 -3.30
CA ILE A 42 9.52 2.74 -2.91
C ILE A 42 10.06 1.99 -4.13
N THR A 43 9.46 2.18 -5.30
CA THR A 43 9.92 1.56 -6.54
C THR A 43 11.36 1.98 -6.90
N TYR A 44 11.72 3.25 -6.70
CA TYR A 44 13.10 3.71 -6.93
C TYR A 44 14.10 3.05 -5.95
N ILE A 45 13.71 2.89 -4.68
CA ILE A 45 14.55 2.18 -3.70
C ILE A 45 14.73 0.71 -4.09
N GLU A 46 13.67 0.04 -4.52
CA GLU A 46 13.72 -1.36 -5.00
C GLU A 46 14.68 -1.50 -6.18
N ASP A 47 14.64 -0.57 -7.14
CA ASP A 47 15.52 -0.60 -8.31
C ASP A 47 16.99 -0.38 -7.91
N ILE A 48 17.28 0.53 -6.98
CA ILE A 48 18.64 0.72 -6.44
C ILE A 48 19.13 -0.54 -5.71
N LEU A 49 18.29 -1.13 -4.87
CA LEU A 49 18.62 -2.38 -4.16
C LEU A 49 18.90 -3.53 -5.15
N PHE A 50 18.11 -3.64 -6.21
CA PHE A 50 18.34 -4.62 -7.26
C PHE A 50 19.73 -4.46 -7.89
N TRP A 51 20.12 -3.24 -8.25
CA TRP A 51 21.43 -2.98 -8.84
C TRP A 51 22.57 -3.30 -7.88
N ILE A 52 22.44 -2.94 -6.60
CA ILE A 52 23.45 -3.25 -5.57
C ILE A 52 23.59 -4.77 -5.40
N ILE A 53 22.48 -5.50 -5.25
CA ILE A 53 22.49 -6.96 -5.07
C ILE A 53 23.10 -7.64 -6.30
N SER A 54 22.69 -7.22 -7.51
CA SER A 54 23.22 -7.76 -8.75
C SER A 54 24.72 -7.54 -8.89
N ALA A 55 25.20 -6.34 -8.56
CA ALA A 55 26.62 -6.02 -8.57
C ALA A 55 27.40 -6.88 -7.55
N LEU A 56 26.89 -7.09 -6.36
CA LEU A 56 27.49 -7.93 -5.32
C LEU A 56 27.58 -9.40 -5.77
N ILE A 57 26.55 -9.95 -6.39
CA ILE A 57 26.54 -11.31 -6.92
C ILE A 57 27.65 -11.49 -7.97
N VAL A 58 27.72 -10.57 -8.94
CA VAL A 58 28.73 -10.63 -9.99
C VAL A 58 30.13 -10.44 -9.42
N MET A 59 30.31 -9.46 -8.52
CA MET A 59 31.60 -9.14 -7.92
C MET A 59 32.12 -10.31 -7.08
N TYR A 60 31.26 -10.88 -6.24
CA TYR A 60 31.60 -12.07 -5.44
C TYR A 60 32.05 -13.22 -6.33
N SER A 61 31.28 -13.56 -7.37
CA SER A 61 31.62 -14.64 -8.27
C SER A 61 32.90 -14.38 -9.06
N LEU A 62 33.14 -13.13 -9.44
CA LEU A 62 34.36 -12.73 -10.14
C LEU A 62 35.62 -12.96 -9.27
N PHE A 63 35.56 -12.57 -8.01
CA PHE A 63 36.68 -12.76 -7.08
C PHE A 63 36.92 -14.24 -6.73
N VAL A 64 35.84 -14.98 -6.44
CA VAL A 64 35.95 -16.38 -6.00
C VAL A 64 36.38 -17.32 -7.13
N PHE A 65 35.83 -17.13 -8.33
CA PHE A 65 36.02 -18.11 -9.41
C PHE A 65 37.01 -17.66 -10.48
N ASN A 66 37.23 -16.34 -10.65
CA ASN A 66 38.06 -15.80 -11.72
C ASN A 66 39.21 -14.88 -11.22
N ASN A 67 39.57 -14.93 -9.94
CA ASN A 67 40.65 -14.11 -9.34
C ASN A 67 40.55 -12.62 -9.67
N GLY A 68 39.33 -12.07 -9.83
CA GLY A 68 39.09 -10.69 -10.15
C GLY A 68 39.37 -10.28 -11.61
N GLN A 69 39.66 -11.22 -12.49
CA GLN A 69 39.96 -10.93 -13.90
C GLN A 69 38.66 -10.72 -14.70
N PHE A 70 38.53 -9.54 -15.34
CA PHE A 70 37.41 -9.26 -16.24
C PHE A 70 37.73 -9.80 -17.66
N ARG A 71 36.88 -10.69 -18.16
CA ARG A 71 36.98 -11.27 -19.50
C ARG A 71 35.62 -11.16 -20.21
N ALA A 72 35.65 -10.96 -21.56
CA ALA A 72 34.42 -10.74 -22.32
C ALA A 72 33.37 -11.86 -22.21
N TYR A 73 33.79 -13.13 -22.11
CA TYR A 73 32.87 -14.25 -22.00
C TYR A 73 32.03 -14.23 -20.70
N ILE A 74 32.48 -13.53 -19.66
CA ILE A 74 31.74 -13.36 -18.41
C ILE A 74 30.46 -12.58 -18.67
N PHE A 75 30.57 -11.45 -19.35
CA PHE A 75 29.40 -10.60 -19.69
C PHE A 75 28.43 -11.35 -20.59
N ILE A 76 28.96 -12.08 -21.58
CA ILE A 76 28.14 -12.89 -22.49
C ILE A 76 27.41 -13.98 -21.70
N GLY A 77 28.09 -14.67 -20.76
CA GLY A 77 27.48 -15.67 -19.89
C GLY A 77 26.33 -15.09 -19.05
N ILE A 78 26.54 -13.96 -18.37
CA ILE A 78 25.52 -13.28 -17.56
C ILE A 78 24.33 -12.89 -18.43
N LEU A 79 24.54 -12.23 -19.57
CA LEU A 79 23.47 -11.79 -20.47
C LEU A 79 22.65 -12.98 -20.99
N LEU A 80 23.31 -14.06 -21.42
CA LEU A 80 22.63 -15.27 -21.84
C LEU A 80 21.86 -15.93 -20.70
N GLY A 81 22.41 -15.97 -19.50
CA GLY A 81 21.72 -16.48 -18.31
C GLY A 81 20.44 -15.71 -18.01
N ILE A 82 20.50 -14.38 -18.02
CA ILE A 82 19.32 -13.52 -17.83
C ILE A 82 18.30 -13.76 -18.96
N ALA A 83 18.75 -13.84 -20.21
CA ALA A 83 17.87 -14.04 -21.37
C ALA A 83 17.15 -15.40 -21.29
N ILE A 84 17.86 -16.48 -21.01
CA ILE A 84 17.29 -17.82 -20.85
C ILE A 84 16.25 -17.81 -19.73
N TYR A 85 16.59 -17.25 -18.57
CA TYR A 85 15.66 -17.18 -17.44
C TYR A 85 14.39 -16.38 -17.80
N MET A 86 14.53 -15.19 -18.40
CA MET A 86 13.39 -14.35 -18.77
C MET A 86 12.46 -15.00 -19.79
N LEU A 87 13.03 -15.71 -20.77
CA LEU A 87 12.23 -16.35 -21.83
C LEU A 87 11.44 -17.56 -21.31
N PHE A 88 12.07 -18.42 -20.50
CA PHE A 88 11.49 -19.71 -20.12
C PHE A 88 10.80 -19.69 -18.75
N PHE A 89 11.38 -19.04 -17.76
CA PHE A 89 10.97 -19.18 -16.36
C PHE A 89 10.22 -17.99 -15.78
N SER A 90 10.57 -16.77 -16.16
CA SER A 90 10.05 -15.53 -15.54
C SER A 90 8.52 -15.45 -15.54
N LYS A 91 7.85 -15.70 -16.67
CA LYS A 91 6.38 -15.63 -16.75
C LYS A 91 5.68 -16.62 -15.80
N ILE A 92 6.20 -17.83 -15.72
CA ILE A 92 5.62 -18.90 -14.90
C ILE A 92 5.78 -18.55 -13.43
N ILE A 93 6.99 -18.18 -13.03
CA ILE A 93 7.33 -17.85 -11.63
C ILE A 93 6.54 -16.64 -11.16
N ILE A 94 6.46 -15.56 -11.95
CA ILE A 94 5.70 -14.37 -11.61
C ILE A 94 4.22 -14.71 -11.41
N ASN A 95 3.60 -15.41 -12.36
CA ASN A 95 2.18 -15.71 -12.31
C ASN A 95 1.81 -16.57 -11.11
N ILE A 96 2.63 -17.58 -10.79
CA ILE A 96 2.42 -18.45 -9.64
C ILE A 96 2.61 -17.65 -8.35
N SER A 97 3.72 -16.94 -8.22
CA SER A 97 4.06 -16.18 -7.00
C SER A 97 3.03 -15.08 -6.70
N VAL A 98 2.60 -14.33 -7.71
CA VAL A 98 1.56 -13.29 -7.54
C VAL A 98 0.24 -13.91 -7.08
N LYS A 99 -0.17 -15.05 -7.65
CA LYS A 99 -1.40 -15.76 -7.22
C LYS A 99 -1.30 -16.20 -5.76
N ILE A 100 -0.16 -16.76 -5.35
CA ILE A 100 0.08 -17.20 -3.97
C ILE A 100 0.00 -16.00 -3.00
N ILE A 101 0.68 -14.90 -3.31
CA ILE A 101 0.68 -13.71 -2.47
C ILE A 101 -0.71 -13.10 -2.35
N LEU A 102 -1.45 -13.00 -3.45
CA LEU A 102 -2.83 -12.50 -3.43
C LEU A 102 -3.77 -13.41 -2.65
N PHE A 103 -3.56 -14.73 -2.72
CA PHE A 103 -4.31 -15.71 -1.92
C PHE A 103 -4.04 -15.53 -0.42
N ILE A 104 -2.77 -15.44 -0.02
CA ILE A 104 -2.37 -15.15 1.37
C ILE A 104 -2.96 -13.83 1.84
N LYS A 105 -2.86 -12.76 1.04
CA LYS A 105 -3.46 -11.45 1.35
C LYS A 105 -4.97 -11.56 1.57
N LYS A 106 -5.68 -12.35 0.77
CA LYS A 106 -7.12 -12.59 0.93
C LYS A 106 -7.44 -13.28 2.25
N ILE A 107 -6.66 -14.29 2.63
CA ILE A 107 -6.82 -15.00 3.91
C ILE A 107 -6.59 -14.04 5.09
N VAL A 108 -5.52 -13.26 5.07
CA VAL A 108 -5.20 -12.28 6.12
C VAL A 108 -6.31 -11.22 6.24
N LEU A 109 -6.78 -10.67 5.12
CA LEU A 109 -7.86 -9.70 5.11
C LEU A 109 -9.18 -10.29 5.60
N PHE A 110 -9.46 -11.57 5.30
CA PHE A 110 -10.63 -12.27 5.81
C PHE A 110 -10.54 -12.45 7.33
N GLY A 111 -9.38 -12.86 7.84
CA GLY A 111 -9.12 -12.95 9.28
C GLY A 111 -9.30 -11.60 10.01
N LEU A 112 -8.76 -10.52 9.43
CA LEU A 112 -8.94 -9.16 9.97
C LEU A 112 -10.40 -8.72 9.97
N LYS A 113 -11.19 -9.08 8.95
CA LYS A 113 -12.64 -8.79 8.92
C LYS A 113 -13.41 -9.51 10.03
N ILE A 114 -13.05 -10.76 10.34
CA ILE A 114 -13.67 -11.52 11.44
C ILE A 114 -13.41 -10.81 12.76
N ILE A 115 -12.21 -10.30 13.00
CA ILE A 115 -11.86 -9.58 14.23
C ILE A 115 -12.52 -8.19 14.26
N ALA A 116 -12.61 -7.50 13.13
CA ALA A 116 -13.24 -6.18 13.04
C ALA A 116 -14.77 -6.23 13.18
N TYR A 117 -15.41 -7.37 12.85
CA TYR A 117 -16.87 -7.51 12.92
C TYR A 117 -17.45 -7.25 14.31
N PRO A 118 -16.97 -7.87 15.41
CA PRO A 118 -17.47 -7.59 16.75
C PRO A 118 -17.20 -6.14 17.19
N ILE A 119 -16.07 -5.55 16.81
CA ILE A 119 -15.73 -4.17 17.15
C ILE A 119 -16.73 -3.19 16.51
N ASN A 120 -17.05 -3.38 15.22
CA ASN A 120 -18.06 -2.59 14.53
C ASN A 120 -19.47 -2.76 15.12
N LEU A 121 -19.79 -3.95 15.61
CA LEU A 121 -21.07 -4.25 16.23
C LEU A 121 -21.21 -3.50 17.56
N VAL A 122 -20.17 -3.52 18.38
CA VAL A 122 -20.10 -2.75 19.66
C VAL A 122 -20.18 -1.24 19.38
N TYR A 123 -19.43 -0.73 18.41
CA TYR A 123 -19.48 0.68 18.01
C TYR A 123 -20.88 1.09 17.53
N LYS A 124 -21.56 0.25 16.75
CA LYS A 124 -22.93 0.51 16.27
C LYS A 124 -23.94 0.51 17.44
N PHE A 125 -23.77 -0.39 18.41
CA PHE A 125 -24.59 -0.46 19.62
C PHE A 125 -24.42 0.81 20.46
N ILE A 126 -23.21 1.24 20.73
CA ILE A 126 -22.90 2.47 21.48
C ILE A 126 -23.48 3.70 20.76
N ASN A 127 -23.36 3.76 19.46
CA ASN A 127 -23.84 4.90 18.66
C ASN A 127 -25.38 5.00 18.68
N ILE A 128 -26.07 3.86 18.63
CA ILE A 128 -27.55 3.83 18.66
C ILE A 128 -28.08 4.12 20.07
N ILE A 129 -27.49 3.53 21.11
CA ILE A 129 -28.02 3.60 22.48
C ILE A 129 -27.61 4.89 23.19
N LEU A 130 -26.39 5.38 22.99
CA LEU A 130 -25.87 6.54 23.71
C LEU A 130 -25.87 7.83 22.88
N ILE A 131 -25.31 7.79 21.70
CA ILE A 131 -25.04 9.02 20.92
C ILE A 131 -26.33 9.57 20.29
N LYS A 132 -27.15 8.74 19.65
CA LYS A 132 -28.41 9.20 19.02
C LYS A 132 -29.41 9.82 19.99
N PRO A 133 -29.73 9.23 21.16
CA PRO A 133 -30.64 9.84 22.09
C PRO A 133 -30.10 11.14 22.70
N ILE A 134 -28.80 11.23 23.00
CA ILE A 134 -28.17 12.44 23.53
C ILE A 134 -28.29 13.59 22.54
N ILE A 135 -27.99 13.36 21.25
CA ILE A 135 -28.13 14.38 20.21
C ILE A 135 -29.61 14.80 20.05
N LYS A 136 -30.56 13.86 20.11
CA LYS A 136 -31.99 14.15 19.99
C LYS A 136 -32.51 14.98 21.17
N ILE A 137 -32.03 14.70 22.37
CA ILE A 137 -32.38 15.49 23.57
C ILE A 137 -31.82 16.90 23.48
N SER A 138 -30.55 17.03 23.08
CA SER A 138 -29.87 18.32 22.89
C SER A 138 -30.56 19.18 21.83
N THR A 139 -30.92 18.62 20.68
CA THR A 139 -31.63 19.36 19.62
C THR A 139 -33.04 19.75 20.02
N ASN A 140 -33.77 18.90 20.74
CA ASN A 140 -35.08 19.24 21.25
C ASN A 140 -35.03 20.35 22.32
N PHE A 141 -34.04 20.33 23.18
CA PHE A 141 -33.82 21.37 24.19
C PHE A 141 -33.47 22.71 23.53
N TYR A 142 -32.58 22.71 22.57
CA TYR A 142 -32.23 23.90 21.79
C TYR A 142 -33.45 24.50 21.05
N ASN A 143 -34.25 23.66 20.41
CA ASN A 143 -35.47 24.08 19.70
C ASN A 143 -36.54 24.61 20.69
N SER A 144 -36.65 24.08 21.89
CA SER A 144 -37.57 24.57 22.94
C SER A 144 -37.15 25.97 23.41
N ILE A 145 -35.85 26.17 23.68
CA ILE A 145 -35.32 27.50 24.05
C ILE A 145 -35.53 28.52 22.92
N ALA A 146 -35.30 28.16 21.67
CA ALA A 146 -35.50 29.02 20.54
C ALA A 146 -36.97 29.43 20.37
N LYS A 147 -37.93 28.50 20.59
CA LYS A 147 -39.37 28.80 20.58
C LYS A 147 -39.77 29.73 21.74
N PHE A 148 -39.20 29.51 22.91
CA PHE A 148 -39.49 30.36 24.10
C PHE A 148 -38.98 31.78 23.87
N LYS A 149 -37.76 31.94 23.35
CA LYS A 149 -37.17 33.25 23.03
C LYS A 149 -37.98 34.00 21.97
N LYS A 150 -38.46 33.27 20.94
CA LYS A 150 -39.32 33.84 19.89
C LYS A 150 -40.67 34.27 20.42
N LYS A 151 -41.31 33.51 21.31
CA LYS A 151 -42.57 33.83 21.96
C LYS A 151 -42.46 35.08 22.84
N PHE A 152 -41.36 35.16 23.62
CA PHE A 152 -41.10 36.31 24.50
C PHE A 152 -40.84 37.60 23.70
N TYR A 153 -40.09 37.49 22.61
CA TYR A 153 -39.85 38.63 21.70
C TYR A 153 -41.12 39.14 21.03
N ASN A 154 -41.98 38.22 20.60
CA ASN A 154 -43.26 38.57 19.97
C ASN A 154 -44.26 39.19 20.98
N SER A 155 -44.27 38.77 22.25
CA SER A 155 -45.09 39.38 23.33
C SER A 155 -44.64 40.82 23.57
N LYS A 156 -43.34 41.06 23.78
CA LYS A 156 -42.80 42.41 23.97
C LYS A 156 -43.11 43.36 22.79
N ARG A 157 -43.16 42.82 21.59
CA ARG A 157 -43.50 43.63 20.40
C ARG A 157 -44.97 43.97 20.32
N LYS A 158 -45.86 43.13 20.84
CA LYS A 158 -47.30 43.41 20.94
C LYS A 158 -47.57 44.47 21.99
N ASP A 159 -46.94 44.34 23.17
CA ASP A 159 -47.13 45.31 24.25
C ASP A 159 -46.68 46.71 23.84
N LYS A 160 -45.51 46.81 23.16
CA LYS A 160 -45.01 48.08 22.66
C LYS A 160 -45.89 48.69 21.55
N LYS A 161 -46.57 47.84 20.78
CA LYS A 161 -47.52 48.31 19.74
C LYS A 161 -48.80 48.80 20.32
N GLN A 162 -49.30 48.23 21.41
CA GLN A 162 -50.49 48.69 22.18
C GLN A 162 -50.21 50.01 22.88
N GLU A 163 -49.02 50.17 23.47
CA GLU A 163 -48.60 51.40 24.13
C GLU A 163 -48.52 52.58 23.14
N ILE A 164 -48.04 52.34 21.90
CA ILE A 164 -48.04 53.39 20.84
C ILE A 164 -49.43 53.76 20.33
N LEU A 165 -50.37 52.77 20.32
CA LEU A 165 -51.74 53.03 19.91
C LEU A 165 -52.50 53.81 20.96
N GLN A 166 -52.36 53.49 22.26
CA GLN A 166 -52.98 54.23 23.37
C GLN A 166 -52.47 55.69 23.44
N ASN A 167 -51.19 55.95 23.17
CA ASN A 167 -50.63 57.29 23.14
C ASN A 167 -51.07 58.11 21.91
N LYS A 168 -51.65 57.50 20.86
CA LYS A 168 -52.19 58.19 19.70
C LYS A 168 -53.69 58.51 19.82
N GLU A 169 -54.44 57.84 20.69
CA GLU A 169 -55.87 58.07 20.94
C GLU A 169 -56.13 59.06 22.10
N GLY A 170 -55.08 59.45 22.83
CA GLY A 170 -55.14 60.41 23.92
C GLY A 170 -54.79 61.85 23.56
N PHE A 171 -54.76 62.21 22.26
CA PHE A 171 -54.65 63.56 21.71
C PHE A 171 -55.83 63.78 20.81
#